data_701e77177894e48bf065da93d2c4b940
#
_entry.id   701e77177894e48bf065da93d2c4b940
#
_cell.length_a   1.000
_cell.length_b   1.000
_cell.length_c   1.000
_cell.angle_alpha   90.00
_cell.angle_beta   90.00
_cell.angle_gamma   90.00
#
_symmetry.space_group_name_H-M   'P 1'
#
loop_
_entity.id
_entity.type
_entity.pdbx_description
1 polymer ?
#
loop_
_entity_poly.entity_id
_entity_poly.type
_entity_poly.pdbx_seq_one_letter_code
_entity_poly.pdbx_strand_id
1 'polypeptide(L)'
;EKVAATNQQTDKPDLTSTTMLRMILDYADSVEEAVELVEKYDLHDSAKTSFHYMIADSTGKSAILEWVSDSSDDDADGANRHLNVIWNDADLLSGTTDWQMITNFIITPDYYTADASKPGLDRYELLRDRLAELNGVVADEEAAMGLLDAVSRRDWGNPGDSNSLTIHSAVYNLTDKTVLWVGNEHYGEEGYTFRFSLNK
;
A
#
# COMPACT_ATOMS: atom_id res chain seq x y z
N GLU A 1 12.89 -7.09 -11.67
CA GLU A 1 13.76 -5.89 -11.77
C GLU A 1 13.38 -4.93 -10.66
N LYS A 2 14.37 -4.31 -10.01
CA LYS A 2 14.08 -3.27 -9.01
C LYS A 2 13.65 -2.02 -9.75
N VAL A 3 12.47 -1.54 -9.47
CA VAL A 3 12.02 -0.23 -9.93
C VAL A 3 12.91 0.84 -9.30
N ALA A 4 13.43 1.78 -10.08
CA ALA A 4 14.27 2.87 -9.60
C ALA A 4 13.51 3.70 -8.54
N ALA A 5 14.22 4.34 -7.61
CA ALA A 5 13.63 5.26 -6.67
C ALA A 5 13.01 6.46 -7.40
N THR A 6 11.84 6.91 -6.96
CA THR A 6 11.24 8.12 -7.50
C THR A 6 12.12 9.32 -7.17
N ASN A 7 12.38 10.15 -8.16
CA ASN A 7 13.23 11.33 -8.06
C ASN A 7 12.74 12.40 -9.05
N GLN A 8 11.49 12.84 -8.86
CA GLN A 8 10.85 13.80 -9.76
C GLN A 8 11.69 15.08 -9.89
N GLN A 9 11.70 15.65 -11.08
CA GLN A 9 12.47 16.85 -11.41
C GLN A 9 11.54 17.84 -12.15
N THR A 10 10.60 18.40 -11.39
CA THR A 10 9.77 19.50 -11.86
C THR A 10 10.15 20.79 -11.12
N ASP A 11 9.45 21.85 -11.30
CA ASP A 11 9.72 23.11 -10.58
C ASP A 11 9.05 23.18 -9.18
N LYS A 12 8.58 22.04 -8.65
CA LYS A 12 7.94 21.97 -7.34
C LYS A 12 8.99 21.75 -6.23
N PRO A 13 8.68 22.12 -4.97
CA PRO A 13 9.55 21.80 -3.85
C PRO A 13 9.68 20.28 -3.64
N ASP A 14 10.88 19.83 -3.27
CA ASP A 14 11.17 18.42 -3.01
C ASP A 14 10.57 17.94 -1.68
N LEU A 15 10.08 16.71 -1.67
CA LEU A 15 9.54 16.05 -0.50
C LEU A 15 10.01 14.60 -0.45
N THR A 16 10.56 14.16 0.68
CA THR A 16 10.92 12.75 0.84
C THR A 16 9.71 11.89 1.20
N SER A 17 9.75 10.59 0.86
CA SER A 17 8.69 9.63 1.18
C SER A 17 8.27 9.67 2.65
N THR A 18 9.21 9.71 3.58
CA THR A 18 8.92 9.77 5.02
C THR A 18 8.26 11.08 5.44
N THR A 19 8.73 12.20 4.87
CA THR A 19 8.14 13.52 5.16
C THR A 19 6.74 13.63 4.56
N MET A 20 6.51 13.05 3.37
CA MET A 20 5.19 12.99 2.75
C MET A 20 4.18 12.27 3.64
N LEU A 21 4.52 11.08 4.12
CA LEU A 21 3.63 10.34 5.03
C LEU A 21 3.28 11.15 6.29
N ARG A 22 4.29 11.80 6.87
CA ARG A 22 4.08 12.65 8.06
C ARG A 22 3.20 13.86 7.73
N MET A 23 3.44 14.50 6.58
CA MET A 23 2.65 15.64 6.11
C MET A 23 1.19 15.28 5.90
N ILE A 24 0.90 14.16 5.24
CA ILE A 24 -0.47 13.66 5.07
C ILE A 24 -1.15 13.49 6.43
N LEU A 25 -0.51 12.78 7.37
CA LEU A 25 -1.09 12.50 8.68
C LEU A 25 -1.28 13.74 9.57
N ASP A 26 -0.53 14.80 9.34
CA ASP A 26 -0.60 16.04 10.14
C ASP A 26 -1.56 17.09 9.57
N TYR A 27 -1.80 17.10 8.26
CA TYR A 27 -2.46 18.21 7.58
C TYR A 27 -3.63 17.85 6.69
N ALA A 28 -3.92 16.55 6.46
CA ALA A 28 -5.06 16.14 5.65
C ALA A 28 -6.15 15.51 6.54
N ASP A 29 -7.38 15.97 6.38
CA ASP A 29 -8.55 15.43 7.06
C ASP A 29 -9.33 14.43 6.17
N SER A 30 -8.99 14.36 4.88
CA SER A 30 -9.61 13.46 3.90
C SER A 30 -8.58 12.92 2.90
N VAL A 31 -8.97 11.88 2.15
CA VAL A 31 -8.15 11.33 1.07
C VAL A 31 -7.95 12.35 -0.04
N GLU A 32 -8.96 13.13 -0.38
CA GLU A 32 -8.88 14.19 -1.38
C GLU A 32 -7.85 15.26 -0.99
N GLU A 33 -7.91 15.73 0.26
CA GLU A 33 -6.94 16.72 0.76
C GLU A 33 -5.52 16.15 0.80
N ALA A 34 -5.36 14.87 1.13
CA ALA A 34 -4.06 14.20 1.08
C ALA A 34 -3.47 14.19 -0.35
N VAL A 35 -4.29 13.87 -1.36
CA VAL A 35 -3.88 13.90 -2.76
C VAL A 35 -3.51 15.32 -3.19
N GLU A 36 -4.38 16.32 -2.94
CA GLU A 36 -4.10 17.73 -3.27
C GLU A 36 -2.84 18.27 -2.59
N LEU A 37 -2.54 17.77 -1.39
CA LEU A 37 -1.35 18.16 -0.65
C LEU A 37 -0.09 17.58 -1.29
N VAL A 38 -0.11 16.30 -1.66
CA VAL A 38 1.03 15.60 -2.27
C VAL A 38 1.34 16.14 -3.66
N GLU A 39 0.33 16.51 -4.44
CA GLU A 39 0.50 17.09 -5.78
C GLU A 39 1.28 18.40 -5.83
N LYS A 40 1.47 19.07 -4.70
CA LYS A 40 2.22 20.33 -4.60
C LYS A 40 3.74 20.13 -4.58
N TYR A 41 4.22 18.91 -4.49
CA TYR A 41 5.62 18.58 -4.27
C TYR A 41 6.15 17.58 -5.30
N ASP A 42 7.46 17.58 -5.48
CA ASP A 42 8.21 16.53 -6.17
C ASP A 42 8.62 15.45 -5.16
N LEU A 43 8.28 14.19 -5.43
CA LEU A 43 8.64 13.08 -4.57
C LEU A 43 10.08 12.62 -4.85
N HIS A 44 10.87 12.52 -3.78
CA HIS A 44 12.20 11.95 -3.77
C HIS A 44 12.26 10.79 -2.78
N ASP A 45 12.28 9.56 -3.27
CA ASP A 45 12.34 8.38 -2.42
C ASP A 45 13.67 8.28 -1.66
N SER A 46 13.61 8.23 -0.34
CA SER A 46 14.80 8.26 0.53
C SER A 46 15.56 6.94 0.62
N ALA A 47 14.96 5.81 0.22
CA ALA A 47 15.53 4.47 0.42
C ALA A 47 16.13 3.83 -0.84
N LYS A 48 16.36 4.59 -1.90
CA LYS A 48 16.85 4.09 -3.19
C LYS A 48 16.01 2.95 -3.79
N THR A 49 14.72 2.98 -3.52
CA THR A 49 13.72 2.08 -4.06
C THR A 49 12.40 2.83 -4.16
N SER A 50 11.58 2.46 -5.13
CA SER A 50 10.25 3.03 -5.29
C SER A 50 9.28 2.44 -4.29
N PHE A 51 8.32 3.27 -3.88
CA PHE A 51 7.18 2.88 -3.07
C PHE A 51 5.89 3.32 -3.76
N HIS A 52 4.82 2.59 -3.50
CA HIS A 52 3.47 3.05 -3.70
C HIS A 52 2.74 3.07 -2.35
N TYR A 53 1.69 3.85 -2.27
CA TYR A 53 1.00 4.10 -1.01
C TYR A 53 -0.49 3.89 -1.20
N MET A 54 -1.13 3.33 -0.19
CA MET A 54 -2.58 3.31 -0.10
C MET A 54 -3.00 4.16 1.09
N ILE A 55 -3.91 5.08 0.84
CA ILE A 55 -4.49 5.97 1.85
C ILE A 55 -6.00 5.76 1.92
N ALA A 56 -6.54 5.88 3.11
CA ALA A 56 -7.98 5.76 3.35
C ALA A 56 -8.42 6.67 4.49
N ASP A 57 -9.68 7.09 4.48
CA ASP A 57 -10.29 7.85 5.57
C ASP A 57 -11.54 7.17 6.14
N SER A 58 -12.10 7.74 7.19
CA SER A 58 -13.26 7.18 7.90
C SER A 58 -14.58 7.25 7.12
N THR A 59 -14.62 7.89 5.96
CA THR A 59 -15.79 7.89 5.07
C THR A 59 -15.87 6.64 4.20
N GLY A 60 -14.79 5.85 4.14
CA GLY A 60 -14.62 4.72 3.25
C GLY A 60 -13.99 5.09 1.91
N LYS A 61 -13.63 6.36 1.71
CA LYS A 61 -12.85 6.78 0.55
C LYS A 61 -11.43 6.27 0.68
N SER A 62 -10.87 5.79 -0.43
CA SER A 62 -9.46 5.39 -0.49
C SER A 62 -8.84 5.71 -1.84
N ALA A 63 -7.53 5.82 -1.86
CA ALA A 63 -6.76 5.99 -3.07
C ALA A 63 -5.42 5.26 -2.99
N ILE A 64 -4.95 4.78 -4.13
CA ILE A 64 -3.60 4.26 -4.30
C ILE A 64 -2.80 5.32 -5.07
N LEU A 65 -1.65 5.67 -4.52
CA LEU A 65 -0.73 6.65 -5.07
C LEU A 65 0.48 5.92 -5.65
N GLU A 66 0.67 6.02 -6.95
CA GLU A 66 1.79 5.43 -7.67
C GLU A 66 2.51 6.50 -8.49
N TRP A 67 3.81 6.59 -8.34
CA TRP A 67 4.66 7.41 -9.20
C TRP A 67 5.21 6.55 -10.31
N VAL A 68 4.76 6.80 -11.51
CA VAL A 68 5.04 5.98 -12.70
C VAL A 68 5.54 6.85 -13.84
N SER A 69 6.36 6.28 -14.71
CA SER A 69 6.65 6.80 -16.04
C SER A 69 5.62 6.26 -17.04
N ASP A 70 5.66 6.71 -18.29
CA ASP A 70 4.75 6.25 -19.34
C ASP A 70 4.93 4.74 -19.64
N SER A 71 6.11 4.18 -19.35
CA SER A 71 6.37 2.74 -19.41
C SER A 71 7.48 2.35 -18.45
N SER A 72 7.54 1.06 -18.08
CA SER A 72 8.64 0.51 -17.25
C SER A 72 10.01 0.63 -17.88
N ASP A 73 10.07 0.74 -19.21
CA ASP A 73 11.33 0.83 -19.97
C ASP A 73 11.92 2.25 -19.96
N ASP A 74 11.10 3.26 -19.72
CA ASP A 74 11.50 4.68 -19.71
C ASP A 74 11.94 5.19 -18.33
N ASP A 75 12.04 4.30 -17.33
CA ASP A 75 12.14 4.66 -15.92
C ASP A 75 13.52 4.34 -15.29
N ALA A 76 14.57 4.59 -16.02
CA ALA A 76 15.93 4.23 -15.59
C ALA A 76 16.42 4.98 -14.34
N ASP A 77 15.97 6.21 -14.11
CA ASP A 77 16.44 7.10 -13.04
C ASP A 77 15.34 7.65 -12.11
N GLY A 78 14.08 7.34 -12.40
CA GLY A 78 12.93 7.81 -11.64
C GLY A 78 12.59 9.29 -11.76
N ALA A 79 13.27 10.03 -12.67
CA ALA A 79 13.10 11.47 -12.80
C ALA A 79 11.82 11.86 -13.56
N ASN A 80 11.41 11.04 -14.53
CA ASN A 80 10.28 11.32 -15.42
C ASN A 80 8.94 10.78 -14.90
N ARG A 81 8.86 10.44 -13.63
CA ARG A 81 7.62 9.93 -13.04
C ARG A 81 6.61 11.03 -12.80
N HIS A 82 5.36 10.68 -12.99
CA HIS A 82 4.21 11.47 -12.56
C HIS A 82 3.39 10.68 -11.53
N LEU A 83 2.65 11.39 -10.69
CA LEU A 83 1.71 10.78 -9.76
C LEU A 83 0.48 10.28 -10.53
N ASN A 84 0.21 8.98 -10.42
CA ASN A 84 -1.05 8.37 -10.81
C ASN A 84 -1.86 8.06 -9.55
N VAL A 85 -3.10 8.52 -9.50
CA VAL A 85 -4.02 8.33 -8.37
C VAL A 85 -5.13 7.38 -8.79
N ILE A 86 -5.22 6.23 -8.12
CA ILE A 86 -6.24 5.23 -8.40
C ILE A 86 -7.23 5.23 -7.23
N TRP A 87 -8.39 5.80 -7.46
CA TRP A 87 -9.46 5.88 -6.48
C TRP A 87 -10.18 4.54 -6.31
N ASN A 88 -10.84 4.31 -5.17
CA ASN A 88 -11.59 3.08 -4.92
C ASN A 88 -12.85 2.91 -5.81
N ASP A 89 -13.21 3.92 -6.59
CA ASP A 89 -14.23 3.86 -7.63
C ASP A 89 -13.69 3.40 -9.00
N ALA A 90 -12.38 3.12 -9.10
CA ALA A 90 -11.67 2.75 -10.32
C ALA A 90 -10.77 1.52 -10.15
N ASP A 91 -11.22 0.48 -9.44
CA ASP A 91 -10.43 -0.74 -9.28
C ASP A 91 -10.25 -1.47 -10.60
N LEU A 92 -9.03 -1.42 -11.10
CA LEU A 92 -8.66 -1.89 -12.43
C LEU A 92 -8.32 -3.38 -12.50
N LEU A 93 -7.94 -3.99 -11.39
CA LEU A 93 -7.47 -5.38 -11.36
C LEU A 93 -8.43 -6.34 -10.69
N SER A 94 -9.12 -5.89 -9.65
CA SER A 94 -10.09 -6.74 -8.93
C SER A 94 -11.47 -6.76 -9.59
N GLY A 95 -11.79 -5.75 -10.40
CA GLY A 95 -13.10 -5.60 -11.02
C GLY A 95 -14.19 -5.19 -10.04
N THR A 96 -13.81 -4.68 -8.86
CA THR A 96 -14.72 -4.12 -7.85
C THR A 96 -14.36 -2.67 -7.56
N THR A 97 -15.30 -1.91 -7.02
CA THR A 97 -15.11 -0.52 -6.61
C THR A 97 -15.18 -0.32 -5.10
N ASP A 98 -15.54 -1.37 -4.35
CA ASP A 98 -15.84 -1.28 -2.93
C ASP A 98 -14.63 -1.44 -2.03
N TRP A 99 -13.52 -1.98 -2.57
CA TRP A 99 -12.28 -2.22 -1.83
C TRP A 99 -11.06 -2.14 -2.75
N GLN A 100 -9.93 -1.81 -2.17
CA GLN A 100 -8.65 -1.73 -2.85
C GLN A 100 -7.59 -2.57 -2.14
N MET A 101 -6.58 -2.99 -2.89
CA MET A 101 -5.42 -3.69 -2.35
C MET A 101 -4.18 -3.43 -3.21
N ILE A 102 -3.03 -3.48 -2.57
CA ILE A 102 -1.72 -3.40 -3.21
C ILE A 102 -0.78 -4.45 -2.63
N THR A 103 0.22 -4.84 -3.39
CA THR A 103 1.34 -5.67 -2.91
C THR A 103 2.67 -5.06 -3.36
N ASN A 104 3.52 -5.77 -4.09
CA ASN A 104 4.85 -5.26 -4.44
C ASN A 104 5.01 -4.90 -5.93
N PHE A 105 3.93 -4.77 -6.67
CA PHE A 105 3.97 -4.37 -8.08
C PHE A 105 3.03 -3.19 -8.34
N ILE A 106 3.36 -2.38 -9.33
CA ILE A 106 2.56 -1.25 -9.78
C ILE A 106 1.26 -1.76 -10.39
N ILE A 107 0.13 -1.22 -9.96
CA ILE A 107 -1.19 -1.62 -10.47
C ILE A 107 -1.71 -0.69 -11.58
N THR A 108 -1.04 0.42 -11.83
CA THR A 108 -1.34 1.31 -12.95
C THR A 108 -1.44 0.51 -14.25
N PRO A 109 -2.54 0.65 -15.02
CA PRO A 109 -2.71 -0.05 -16.29
C PRO A 109 -1.58 0.24 -17.27
N ASP A 110 -1.26 -0.76 -18.09
CA ASP A 110 -0.29 -0.68 -19.18
C ASP A 110 1.14 -0.33 -18.75
N TYR A 111 1.41 -0.23 -17.44
CA TYR A 111 2.76 0.02 -16.92
C TYR A 111 3.73 -1.13 -17.23
N TYR A 112 3.28 -2.38 -17.08
CA TYR A 112 4.12 -3.55 -17.36
C TYR A 112 3.95 -4.07 -18.78
N THR A 113 5.05 -4.50 -19.38
CA THR A 113 5.00 -5.34 -20.58
C THR A 113 4.40 -6.70 -20.26
N ALA A 114 3.91 -7.41 -21.27
CA ALA A 114 3.22 -8.71 -21.11
C ALA A 114 4.03 -9.76 -20.35
N ASP A 115 5.36 -9.74 -20.51
CA ASP A 115 6.28 -10.71 -19.91
C ASP A 115 6.94 -10.20 -18.62
N ALA A 116 6.56 -9.04 -18.11
CA ALA A 116 7.17 -8.44 -16.94
C ALA A 116 6.81 -9.21 -15.66
N SER A 117 7.79 -9.41 -14.79
CA SER A 117 7.59 -9.99 -13.48
C SER A 117 6.83 -9.01 -12.57
N LYS A 118 5.82 -9.51 -11.87
CA LYS A 118 5.03 -8.76 -10.88
C LYS A 118 5.24 -9.35 -9.49
N PRO A 119 6.21 -8.85 -8.72
CA PRO A 119 6.48 -9.37 -7.37
C PRO A 119 5.25 -9.25 -6.47
N GLY A 120 4.83 -10.34 -5.82
CA GLY A 120 3.68 -10.35 -4.92
C GLY A 120 2.33 -10.49 -5.63
N LEU A 121 2.30 -10.81 -6.92
CA LEU A 121 1.07 -11.11 -7.66
C LEU A 121 0.32 -12.30 -7.04
N ASP A 122 1.04 -13.32 -6.59
CA ASP A 122 0.50 -14.48 -5.89
C ASP A 122 -0.33 -14.09 -4.65
N ARG A 123 0.17 -13.15 -3.85
CA ARG A 123 -0.52 -12.62 -2.67
C ARG A 123 -1.69 -11.71 -3.05
N TYR A 124 -1.51 -10.92 -4.09
CA TYR A 124 -2.57 -10.07 -4.63
C TYR A 124 -3.76 -10.92 -5.08
N GLU A 125 -3.52 -11.96 -5.88
CA GLU A 125 -4.57 -12.86 -6.37
C GLU A 125 -5.27 -13.60 -5.24
N LEU A 126 -4.53 -14.09 -4.24
CA LEU A 126 -5.11 -14.73 -3.06
C LEU A 126 -6.03 -13.79 -2.28
N LEU A 127 -5.61 -12.54 -2.06
CA LEU A 127 -6.44 -11.53 -1.37
C LEU A 127 -7.69 -11.19 -2.20
N ARG A 128 -7.52 -10.96 -3.50
CA ARG A 128 -8.63 -10.69 -4.42
C ARG A 128 -9.70 -11.77 -4.32
N ASP A 129 -9.29 -13.03 -4.44
CA ASP A 129 -10.21 -14.16 -4.45
C ASP A 129 -10.94 -14.28 -3.09
N ARG A 130 -10.22 -14.10 -1.98
CA ARG A 130 -10.82 -14.10 -0.64
C ARG A 130 -11.78 -12.96 -0.41
N LEU A 131 -11.43 -11.75 -0.81
CA LEU A 131 -12.31 -10.59 -0.70
C LEU A 131 -13.55 -10.74 -1.60
N ALA A 132 -13.39 -11.30 -2.79
CA ALA A 132 -14.51 -11.61 -3.68
C ALA A 132 -15.47 -12.64 -3.06
N GLU A 133 -14.96 -13.70 -2.42
CA GLU A 133 -15.78 -14.67 -1.67
C GLU A 133 -16.57 -14.01 -0.54
N LEU A 134 -16.02 -12.98 0.08
CA LEU A 134 -16.64 -12.19 1.14
C LEU A 134 -17.54 -11.05 0.62
N ASN A 135 -17.67 -10.89 -0.71
CA ASN A 135 -18.31 -9.75 -1.35
C ASN A 135 -17.75 -8.39 -0.87
N GLY A 136 -16.45 -8.33 -0.61
CA GLY A 136 -15.76 -7.13 -0.13
C GLY A 136 -16.05 -6.75 1.32
N VAL A 137 -16.84 -7.54 2.06
CA VAL A 137 -17.23 -7.22 3.44
C VAL A 137 -16.50 -8.14 4.41
N VAL A 138 -15.63 -7.56 5.24
CA VAL A 138 -14.93 -8.26 6.30
C VAL A 138 -15.64 -8.00 7.62
N ALA A 139 -15.97 -9.07 8.36
CA ALA A 139 -16.90 -9.01 9.48
C ALA A 139 -16.39 -8.18 10.67
N ASP A 140 -15.08 -8.28 10.95
CA ASP A 140 -14.45 -7.66 12.11
C ASP A 140 -12.92 -7.56 11.90
N GLU A 141 -12.23 -7.00 12.89
CA GLU A 141 -10.76 -6.81 12.86
C GLU A 141 -10.00 -8.15 12.85
N GLU A 142 -10.52 -9.17 13.49
CA GLU A 142 -9.94 -10.52 13.52
C GLU A 142 -10.04 -11.20 12.16
N ALA A 143 -11.17 -11.08 11.50
CA ALA A 143 -11.36 -11.58 10.14
C ALA A 143 -10.43 -10.86 9.15
N ALA A 144 -10.28 -9.54 9.30
CA ALA A 144 -9.31 -8.76 8.51
C ALA A 144 -7.86 -9.19 8.77
N MET A 145 -7.51 -9.43 10.04
CA MET A 145 -6.20 -9.97 10.41
C MET A 145 -5.97 -11.37 9.80
N GLY A 146 -7.01 -12.19 9.69
CA GLY A 146 -6.96 -13.49 9.02
C GLY A 146 -6.63 -13.41 7.52
N LEU A 147 -7.02 -12.33 6.84
CA LEU A 147 -6.60 -12.06 5.46
C LEU A 147 -5.11 -11.73 5.38
N LEU A 148 -4.61 -10.92 6.32
CA LEU A 148 -3.18 -10.59 6.40
C LEU A 148 -2.34 -11.82 6.75
N ASP A 149 -2.83 -12.67 7.66
CA ASP A 149 -2.20 -13.96 7.99
C ASP A 149 -2.07 -14.84 6.73
N ALA A 150 -3.12 -14.96 5.93
CA ALA A 150 -3.12 -15.77 4.73
C ALA A 150 -2.08 -15.38 3.68
N VAL A 151 -1.67 -14.11 3.65
CA VAL A 151 -0.64 -13.57 2.73
C VAL A 151 0.68 -13.27 3.42
N SER A 152 0.82 -13.58 4.68
CA SER A 152 2.07 -13.40 5.42
C SER A 152 3.17 -14.32 4.93
N ARG A 153 4.41 -13.87 5.07
CA ARG A 153 5.59 -14.66 4.70
C ARG A 153 6.29 -15.19 5.92
N ARG A 154 6.54 -16.52 5.94
CA ARG A 154 7.06 -17.25 7.09
C ARG A 154 8.24 -18.15 6.77
N ASP A 155 9.07 -17.76 5.81
CA ASP A 155 10.25 -18.56 5.45
C ASP A 155 11.40 -18.34 6.43
N TRP A 156 11.26 -18.89 7.63
CA TRP A 156 12.28 -18.85 8.67
C TRP A 156 13.57 -19.59 8.29
N GLY A 157 13.51 -20.44 7.25
CA GLY A 157 14.68 -21.16 6.74
C GLY A 157 15.58 -20.30 5.85
N ASN A 158 15.14 -19.11 5.47
CA ASN A 158 15.89 -18.20 4.59
C ASN A 158 15.99 -16.79 5.18
N PRO A 159 16.65 -16.61 6.34
CA PRO A 159 16.75 -15.30 7.00
C PRO A 159 17.59 -14.27 6.23
N GLY A 160 18.31 -14.70 5.18
CA GLY A 160 19.05 -13.79 4.30
C GLY A 160 18.19 -13.07 3.27
N ASP A 161 16.97 -13.52 3.02
CA ASP A 161 15.99 -12.85 2.17
C ASP A 161 15.10 -11.94 3.02
N SER A 162 15.28 -10.62 2.90
CA SER A 162 14.49 -9.63 3.62
C SER A 162 12.98 -9.65 3.29
N ASN A 163 12.59 -10.35 2.22
CA ASN A 163 11.19 -10.52 1.82
C ASN A 163 10.59 -11.85 2.29
N SER A 164 11.36 -12.68 3.01
CA SER A 164 10.90 -14.00 3.44
C SER A 164 10.02 -13.96 4.70
N LEU A 165 10.03 -12.86 5.43
CA LEU A 165 9.35 -12.74 6.72
C LEU A 165 8.47 -11.49 6.78
N THR A 166 7.25 -11.66 7.28
CA THR A 166 6.38 -10.54 7.69
C THR A 166 6.73 -10.16 9.13
N ILE A 167 7.19 -8.94 9.34
CA ILE A 167 7.64 -8.47 10.65
C ILE A 167 6.46 -8.09 11.55
N HIS A 168 5.40 -7.55 10.97
CA HIS A 168 4.15 -7.22 11.67
C HIS A 168 2.99 -7.09 10.69
N SER A 169 1.80 -7.21 11.23
CA SER A 169 0.54 -6.90 10.54
C SER A 169 -0.31 -6.01 11.40
N ALA A 170 -1.03 -5.08 10.77
CA ALA A 170 -1.91 -4.15 11.46
C ALA A 170 -3.23 -3.98 10.70
N VAL A 171 -4.32 -3.99 11.45
CA VAL A 171 -5.67 -3.64 10.97
C VAL A 171 -6.09 -2.36 11.65
N TYR A 172 -6.40 -1.34 10.87
CA TYR A 172 -6.90 -0.05 11.35
C TYR A 172 -8.41 0.01 11.10
N ASN A 173 -9.19 0.07 12.18
CA ASN A 173 -10.62 0.36 12.11
C ASN A 173 -10.80 1.88 12.20
N LEU A 174 -11.02 2.51 11.07
CA LEU A 174 -11.11 3.97 10.97
C LEU A 174 -12.42 4.51 11.57
N THR A 175 -13.49 3.70 11.63
CA THR A 175 -14.77 4.06 12.24
C THR A 175 -14.64 4.10 13.76
N ASP A 176 -14.13 3.03 14.35
CA ASP A 176 -14.00 2.89 15.81
C ASP A 176 -12.71 3.50 16.35
N LYS A 177 -11.80 3.90 15.47
CA LYS A 177 -10.46 4.43 15.79
C LYS A 177 -9.66 3.46 16.66
N THR A 178 -9.65 2.20 16.24
CA THR A 178 -8.89 1.13 16.88
C THR A 178 -7.84 0.56 15.94
N VAL A 179 -6.84 -0.08 16.52
CA VAL A 179 -5.79 -0.80 15.79
C VAL A 179 -5.61 -2.16 16.42
N LEU A 180 -5.73 -3.21 15.62
CA LEU A 180 -5.28 -4.56 15.95
C LEU A 180 -3.91 -4.78 15.31
N TRP A 181 -2.90 -5.11 16.10
CA TRP A 181 -1.52 -5.28 15.65
C TRP A 181 -0.97 -6.63 16.11
N VAL A 182 -0.34 -7.36 15.20
CA VAL A 182 0.33 -8.64 15.47
C VAL A 182 1.80 -8.53 15.07
N GLY A 183 2.68 -8.90 16.00
CA GLY A 183 4.13 -8.89 15.79
C GLY A 183 4.66 -10.24 15.34
N ASN A 184 5.64 -10.23 14.45
CA ASN A 184 6.44 -11.39 14.04
C ASN A 184 5.62 -12.63 13.62
N GLU A 185 4.46 -12.43 12.97
CA GLU A 185 3.61 -13.51 12.44
C GLU A 185 3.07 -14.48 13.50
N HIS A 186 3.00 -14.06 14.74
CA HIS A 186 2.41 -14.82 15.83
C HIS A 186 0.87 -14.61 15.88
N TYR A 187 0.22 -14.88 14.75
CA TYR A 187 -1.23 -14.75 14.65
C TYR A 187 -1.94 -15.73 15.59
N GLY A 188 -2.91 -15.22 16.33
CA GLY A 188 -3.66 -15.99 17.31
C GLY A 188 -2.93 -16.19 18.65
N GLU A 189 -1.74 -15.63 18.84
CA GLU A 189 -0.99 -15.68 20.08
C GLU A 189 -1.17 -14.40 20.91
N GLU A 190 -1.70 -14.51 22.12
CA GLU A 190 -2.04 -13.37 22.98
C GLU A 190 -0.83 -12.48 23.30
N GLY A 191 0.35 -13.06 23.52
CA GLY A 191 1.58 -12.33 23.84
C GLY A 191 2.14 -11.47 22.69
N TYR A 192 1.65 -11.65 21.48
CA TYR A 192 2.08 -10.94 20.28
C TYR A 192 0.98 -10.13 19.61
N THR A 193 -0.21 -10.15 20.21
CA THR A 193 -1.39 -9.44 19.73
C THR A 193 -1.68 -8.24 20.61
N PHE A 194 -1.72 -7.05 20.01
CA PHE A 194 -1.89 -5.78 20.70
C PHE A 194 -3.09 -5.04 20.13
N ARG A 195 -3.88 -4.42 21.02
CA ARG A 195 -5.03 -3.59 20.66
C ARG A 195 -4.83 -2.19 21.19
N PHE A 196 -5.04 -1.22 20.32
CA PHE A 196 -4.93 0.18 20.65
C PHE A 196 -6.25 0.88 20.34
N SER A 197 -6.60 1.89 21.12
CA SER A 197 -7.72 2.77 20.84
C SER A 197 -7.25 4.22 20.93
N LEU A 198 -7.63 5.02 19.93
CA LEU A 198 -7.38 6.47 19.90
C LEU A 198 -8.54 7.24 20.58
N ASN A 199 -9.61 6.56 20.94
CA ASN A 199 -10.69 7.16 21.73
C ASN A 199 -10.20 7.36 23.18
N LYS A 200 -10.10 8.62 23.59
CA LYS A 200 -9.82 9.02 24.98
C LYS A 200 -11.10 9.11 25.78
#